data_193cab77d46d17d2b0c93105686767c9
#
_entry.id   193cab77d46d17d2b0c93105686767c9
#
_cell.length_a   1.000
_cell.length_b   1.000
_cell.length_c   1.000
_cell.angle_alpha   90.00
_cell.angle_beta   90.00
_cell.angle_gamma   90.00
#
_symmetry.space_group_name_H-M   'P 1'
#
loop_
_entity.id
_entity.type
_entity.pdbx_description
1 polymer ?
#
loop_
_entity_poly.entity_id
_entity_poly.type
_entity_poly.pdbx_seq_one_letter_code
_entity_poly.pdbx_strand_id
1 'polypeptide(L)'
;YPASTVKLPVALLALEWLEKQQLPGLTLETTMLTDSVRPSQLPAWSDSTSQTGLPSIGHYIKKILLVSDNDAYNRLYELLGTDYINQKLNEKGLLNSVIMQRLSFPISAEENRQFNPVRFVDASGKLILEIPAREADSTYVVPGNPKLGRAYYKNDSLIQGGMDFSYK
;
A
#
# COMPACT_ATOMS: atom_id res chain seq x y z
N TYR A 1 14.40 6.85 -7.11
CA TYR A 1 13.70 6.04 -6.10
C TYR A 1 12.97 6.95 -5.13
N PRO A 2 11.63 6.91 -5.09
CA PRO A 2 10.83 7.87 -4.32
C PRO A 2 10.77 7.57 -2.82
N ALA A 3 11.18 6.38 -2.37
CA ALA A 3 11.11 5.95 -0.97
C ALA A 3 9.74 6.26 -0.34
N SER A 4 9.69 6.83 0.85
CA SER A 4 8.45 7.14 1.57
C SER A 4 7.57 8.23 0.96
N THR A 5 8.02 8.93 -0.09
CA THR A 5 7.17 9.95 -0.74
C THR A 5 5.93 9.34 -1.41
N VAL A 6 5.98 8.05 -1.79
CA VAL A 6 4.82 7.32 -2.35
C VAL A 6 3.64 7.19 -1.35
N LYS A 7 3.89 7.39 -0.07
CA LYS A 7 2.88 7.24 0.99
C LYS A 7 1.82 8.33 0.93
N LEU A 8 2.22 9.56 0.63
CA LEU A 8 1.28 10.67 0.54
C LEU A 8 0.22 10.47 -0.56
N PRO A 9 0.58 10.20 -1.83
CA PRO A 9 -0.43 9.95 -2.85
C PRO A 9 -1.33 8.76 -2.53
N VAL A 10 -0.83 7.67 -1.94
CA VAL A 10 -1.68 6.54 -1.55
C VAL A 10 -2.66 6.92 -0.44
N ALA A 11 -2.23 7.69 0.56
CA ALA A 11 -3.11 8.20 1.61
C ALA A 11 -4.23 9.10 1.03
N LEU A 12 -3.88 10.02 0.12
CA LEU A 12 -4.87 10.89 -0.55
C LEU A 12 -5.84 10.10 -1.42
N LEU A 13 -5.36 9.09 -2.14
CA LEU A 13 -6.21 8.23 -2.96
C LEU A 13 -7.14 7.35 -2.09
N ALA A 14 -6.71 6.95 -0.89
CA ALA A 14 -7.59 6.23 0.05
C ALA A 14 -8.74 7.13 0.56
N LEU A 15 -8.47 8.42 0.81
CA LEU A 15 -9.52 9.39 1.13
C LEU A 15 -10.50 9.58 -0.03
N GLU A 16 -9.99 9.77 -1.25
CA GLU A 16 -10.82 9.90 -2.45
C GLU A 16 -11.66 8.64 -2.71
N TRP A 17 -11.05 7.47 -2.50
CA TRP A 17 -11.74 6.19 -2.64
C TRP A 17 -12.89 6.08 -1.64
N LEU A 18 -12.64 6.41 -0.37
CA LEU A 18 -13.64 6.38 0.70
C LEU A 18 -14.82 7.31 0.40
N GLU A 19 -14.53 8.54 0.00
CA GLU A 19 -15.56 9.54 -0.36
C GLU A 19 -16.47 9.04 -1.49
N LYS A 20 -15.91 8.37 -2.48
CA LYS A 20 -16.67 7.83 -3.62
C LYS A 20 -17.59 6.66 -3.27
N GLN A 21 -17.35 5.96 -2.16
CA GLN A 21 -18.22 4.84 -1.78
C GLN A 21 -19.63 5.27 -1.43
N GLN A 22 -19.80 6.42 -0.79
CA GLN A 22 -21.10 6.98 -0.37
C GLN A 22 -21.99 5.98 0.37
N LEU A 23 -21.39 5.03 1.07
CA LEU A 23 -22.11 3.98 1.81
C LEU A 23 -22.42 4.46 3.24
N PRO A 24 -23.70 4.37 3.67
CA PRO A 24 -24.06 4.69 5.04
C PRO A 24 -23.25 3.88 6.06
N GLY A 25 -22.64 4.58 7.02
CA GLY A 25 -21.84 3.95 8.07
C GLY A 25 -20.36 3.70 7.69
N LEU A 26 -19.97 3.88 6.44
CA LEU A 26 -18.56 3.81 6.03
C LEU A 26 -17.90 5.19 6.20
N THR A 27 -16.98 5.28 7.15
CA THR A 27 -16.27 6.50 7.53
C THR A 27 -14.77 6.25 7.66
N LEU A 28 -14.00 7.29 7.91
CA LEU A 28 -12.56 7.19 8.20
C LEU A 28 -12.24 6.29 9.39
N GLU A 29 -13.12 6.25 10.37
CA GLU A 29 -12.92 5.50 11.63
C GLU A 29 -13.60 4.11 11.60
N THR A 30 -14.27 3.76 10.50
CA THR A 30 -14.86 2.41 10.33
C THR A 30 -13.76 1.36 10.37
N THR A 31 -13.97 0.30 11.15
CA THR A 31 -13.00 -0.79 11.27
C THR A 31 -12.73 -1.44 9.91
N MET A 32 -11.47 -1.45 9.52
CA MET A 32 -10.97 -2.04 8.28
C MET A 32 -10.15 -3.29 8.59
N LEU A 33 -10.73 -4.46 8.38
CA LEU A 33 -10.06 -5.75 8.59
C LEU A 33 -9.47 -6.24 7.26
N THR A 34 -8.20 -6.62 7.28
CA THR A 34 -7.55 -7.29 6.15
C THR A 34 -7.40 -8.75 6.50
N ASP A 35 -8.02 -9.63 5.73
CA ASP A 35 -7.85 -11.07 5.88
C ASP A 35 -6.58 -11.56 5.15
N SER A 36 -6.23 -12.83 5.28
CA SER A 36 -5.12 -13.44 4.58
C SER A 36 -5.59 -14.67 3.83
N VAL A 37 -5.37 -14.69 2.53
CA VAL A 37 -5.58 -15.86 1.67
C VAL A 37 -4.28 -16.52 1.23
N ARG A 38 -3.13 -15.97 1.66
CA ARG A 38 -1.80 -16.44 1.28
C ARG A 38 -0.85 -16.43 2.47
N PRO A 39 0.01 -17.47 2.62
CA PRO A 39 0.92 -17.56 3.75
C PRO A 39 1.92 -16.40 3.88
N SER A 40 2.29 -15.78 2.74
CA SER A 40 3.23 -14.66 2.70
C SER A 40 2.63 -13.31 3.11
N GLN A 41 1.29 -13.22 3.20
CA GLN A 41 0.58 -11.96 3.46
C GLN A 41 -0.23 -12.09 4.76
N LEU A 42 0.24 -11.44 5.82
CA LEU A 42 -0.37 -11.53 7.13
C LEU A 42 -1.69 -10.76 7.23
N PRO A 43 -2.68 -11.27 7.97
CA PRO A 43 -3.91 -10.55 8.25
C PRO A 43 -3.66 -9.34 9.16
N ALA A 44 -4.61 -8.40 9.17
CA ALA A 44 -4.64 -7.29 10.11
C ALA A 44 -6.06 -7.14 10.69
N TRP A 45 -6.29 -7.75 11.85
CA TRP A 45 -7.57 -7.74 12.55
C TRP A 45 -7.57 -6.84 13.79
N SER A 46 -6.39 -6.38 14.21
CA SER A 46 -6.20 -5.48 15.33
C SER A 46 -4.99 -4.58 15.08
N ASP A 47 -4.96 -3.42 15.74
CA ASP A 47 -3.80 -2.54 15.80
C ASP A 47 -3.74 -1.90 17.19
N SER A 48 -2.80 -2.36 18.01
CA SER A 48 -2.63 -1.89 19.39
C SER A 48 -2.25 -0.42 19.51
N THR A 49 -1.85 0.22 18.41
CA THR A 49 -1.50 1.64 18.35
C THR A 49 -2.73 2.53 18.08
N SER A 50 -3.88 1.94 17.72
CA SER A 50 -5.13 2.68 17.58
C SER A 50 -5.81 2.87 18.94
N GLN A 51 -6.63 3.91 19.06
CA GLN A 51 -7.38 4.18 20.28
C GLN A 51 -8.41 3.10 20.62
N THR A 52 -8.94 2.44 19.61
CA THR A 52 -9.95 1.39 19.74
C THR A 52 -9.35 -0.01 19.72
N GLY A 53 -8.04 -0.16 19.50
CA GLY A 53 -7.40 -1.45 19.24
C GLY A 53 -7.70 -2.03 17.86
N LEU A 54 -8.46 -1.30 17.01
CA LEU A 54 -8.89 -1.76 15.70
C LEU A 54 -8.32 -0.86 14.59
N PRO A 55 -7.92 -1.44 13.44
CA PRO A 55 -7.43 -0.68 12.31
C PRO A 55 -8.56 0.06 11.57
N SER A 56 -8.23 1.21 10.97
CA SER A 56 -9.13 1.98 10.09
C SER A 56 -8.33 2.77 9.06
N ILE A 57 -8.98 3.28 8.02
CA ILE A 57 -8.32 4.14 7.03
C ILE A 57 -7.71 5.37 7.72
N GLY A 58 -8.47 6.03 8.61
CA GLY A 58 -8.01 7.21 9.34
C GLY A 58 -6.81 6.91 10.23
N HIS A 59 -6.80 5.76 10.91
CA HIS A 59 -5.66 5.33 11.73
C HIS A 59 -4.41 5.09 10.87
N TYR A 60 -4.53 4.37 9.74
CA TYR A 60 -3.42 4.14 8.85
C TYR A 60 -2.85 5.43 8.25
N ILE A 61 -3.70 6.39 7.85
CA ILE A 61 -3.25 7.70 7.38
C ILE A 61 -2.48 8.44 8.48
N LYS A 62 -2.95 8.43 9.72
CA LYS A 62 -2.22 9.02 10.86
C LYS A 62 -0.84 8.39 11.04
N LYS A 63 -0.72 7.05 11.02
CA LYS A 63 0.57 6.34 11.10
C LYS A 63 1.51 6.71 9.94
N ILE A 64 0.99 6.77 8.72
CA ILE A 64 1.76 7.18 7.54
C ILE A 64 2.36 8.57 7.70
N LEU A 65 1.54 9.54 8.10
CA LEU A 65 1.96 10.95 8.16
C LEU A 65 2.80 11.29 9.39
N LEU A 66 2.56 10.63 10.53
CA LEU A 66 3.27 10.95 11.78
C LEU A 66 4.61 10.21 11.92
N VAL A 67 4.64 8.93 11.55
CA VAL A 67 5.81 8.08 11.79
C VAL A 67 6.31 7.36 10.53
N SER A 68 5.74 7.68 9.38
CA SER A 68 6.12 7.06 8.11
C SER A 68 6.02 5.54 8.13
N ASP A 69 4.97 4.99 8.73
CA ASP A 69 4.76 3.56 8.92
C ASP A 69 4.60 2.84 7.56
N ASN A 70 5.38 1.77 7.35
CA ASN A 70 5.35 1.00 6.11
C ASN A 70 4.19 0.01 6.07
N ASP A 71 3.82 -0.59 7.21
CA ASP A 71 2.69 -1.51 7.26
C ASP A 71 1.37 -0.77 6.98
N ALA A 72 1.17 0.38 7.61
CA ALA A 72 0.00 1.22 7.35
C ALA A 72 -0.13 1.61 5.87
N TYR A 73 0.99 1.96 5.22
CA TYR A 73 1.02 2.17 3.77
C TYR A 73 0.62 0.90 3.02
N ASN A 74 1.18 -0.24 3.38
CA ASN A 74 0.91 -1.52 2.70
C ASN A 74 -0.58 -1.90 2.81
N ARG A 75 -1.25 -1.60 3.94
CA ARG A 75 -2.69 -1.83 4.12
C ARG A 75 -3.54 -0.94 3.21
N LEU A 76 -3.20 0.35 3.06
CA LEU A 76 -3.89 1.23 2.13
C LEU A 76 -3.58 0.90 0.67
N TYR A 77 -2.33 0.50 0.35
CA TYR A 77 -1.97 -0.01 -0.96
C TYR A 77 -2.78 -1.27 -1.31
N GLU A 78 -2.98 -2.17 -0.35
CA GLU A 78 -3.77 -3.38 -0.49
C GLU A 78 -5.26 -3.10 -0.69
N LEU A 79 -5.81 -2.14 0.06
CA LEU A 79 -7.18 -1.65 -0.12
C LEU A 79 -7.42 -1.15 -1.53
N LEU A 80 -6.54 -0.32 -2.05
CA LEU A 80 -6.70 0.34 -3.35
C LEU A 80 -6.35 -0.58 -4.53
N GLY A 81 -5.24 -1.31 -4.41
CA GLY A 81 -4.66 -2.09 -5.50
C GLY A 81 -3.86 -1.27 -6.49
N THR A 82 -2.91 -1.92 -7.15
CA THR A 82 -1.95 -1.27 -8.06
C THR A 82 -2.64 -0.58 -9.23
N ASP A 83 -3.64 -1.24 -9.83
CA ASP A 83 -4.32 -0.72 -11.02
C ASP A 83 -5.11 0.56 -10.71
N TYR A 84 -5.88 0.58 -9.62
CA TYR A 84 -6.60 1.77 -9.19
C TYR A 84 -5.65 2.93 -8.90
N ILE A 85 -4.57 2.68 -8.15
CA ILE A 85 -3.59 3.72 -7.81
C ILE A 85 -3.02 4.35 -9.07
N ASN A 86 -2.52 3.55 -10.01
CA ASN A 86 -1.86 4.08 -11.20
C ASN A 86 -2.84 4.70 -12.20
N GLN A 87 -4.04 4.16 -12.32
CA GLN A 87 -5.11 4.80 -13.08
C GLN A 87 -5.41 6.20 -12.53
N LYS A 88 -5.56 6.34 -11.20
CA LYS A 88 -5.84 7.64 -10.56
C LYS A 88 -4.68 8.63 -10.68
N LEU A 89 -3.44 8.16 -10.59
CA LEU A 89 -2.27 9.00 -10.85
C LEU A 89 -2.29 9.54 -12.29
N ASN A 90 -2.58 8.71 -13.26
CA ASN A 90 -2.70 9.11 -14.67
C ASN A 90 -3.85 10.11 -14.88
N GLU A 91 -5.04 9.87 -14.33
CA GLU A 91 -6.19 10.78 -14.40
C GLU A 91 -5.85 12.19 -13.82
N LYS A 92 -4.95 12.24 -12.84
CA LYS A 92 -4.46 13.48 -12.21
C LYS A 92 -3.28 14.12 -12.95
N GLY A 93 -2.89 13.60 -14.10
CA GLY A 93 -1.79 14.14 -14.93
C GLY A 93 -0.39 13.69 -14.51
N LEU A 94 -0.26 12.73 -13.58
CA LEU A 94 1.02 12.18 -13.13
C LEU A 94 1.46 11.00 -14.01
N LEU A 95 1.52 11.24 -15.33
CA LEU A 95 1.70 10.21 -16.36
C LEU A 95 3.01 9.42 -16.28
N ASN A 96 4.06 9.99 -15.66
CA ASN A 96 5.36 9.35 -15.51
C ASN A 96 5.59 8.78 -14.09
N SER A 97 4.52 8.67 -13.30
CA SER A 97 4.59 8.17 -11.94
C SER A 97 3.90 6.82 -11.85
N VAL A 98 4.64 5.82 -11.34
CA VAL A 98 4.11 4.47 -11.13
C VAL A 98 4.38 4.04 -9.69
N ILE A 99 3.34 3.62 -8.99
CA ILE A 99 3.42 3.00 -7.67
C ILE A 99 3.04 1.53 -7.84
N MET A 100 3.98 0.62 -7.62
CA MET A 100 3.84 -0.76 -8.06
C MET A 100 4.16 -1.80 -7.00
N GLN A 101 4.52 -1.39 -5.76
CA GLN A 101 4.93 -2.36 -4.76
C GLN A 101 4.64 -1.91 -3.32
N ARG A 102 4.57 -2.88 -2.43
CA ARG A 102 4.60 -2.69 -0.99
C ARG A 102 5.98 -2.20 -0.54
N LEU A 103 6.05 -1.56 0.61
CA LEU A 103 7.29 -1.06 1.20
C LEU A 103 7.77 -2.00 2.32
N SER A 104 9.08 -2.29 2.32
CA SER A 104 9.71 -3.15 3.34
C SER A 104 9.00 -4.49 3.51
N PHE A 105 8.51 -5.05 2.43
CA PHE A 105 7.78 -6.32 2.43
C PHE A 105 8.39 -7.24 1.35
N PRO A 106 9.21 -8.24 1.74
CA PRO A 106 9.99 -9.04 0.81
C PRO A 106 9.15 -10.16 0.18
N ILE A 107 8.38 -9.81 -0.84
CA ILE A 107 7.61 -10.76 -1.65
C ILE A 107 8.02 -10.66 -3.12
N SER A 108 7.72 -11.69 -3.90
CA SER A 108 7.97 -11.69 -5.34
C SER A 108 7.10 -10.65 -6.08
N ALA A 109 7.49 -10.28 -7.29
CA ALA A 109 6.69 -9.37 -8.12
C ALA A 109 5.30 -9.95 -8.42
N GLU A 110 5.19 -11.27 -8.56
CA GLU A 110 3.93 -11.96 -8.77
C GLU A 110 3.03 -11.88 -7.52
N GLU A 111 3.56 -12.22 -6.34
CA GLU A 111 2.81 -12.11 -5.09
C GLU A 111 2.39 -10.67 -4.78
N ASN A 112 3.20 -9.69 -5.18
CA ASN A 112 2.89 -8.28 -4.97
C ASN A 112 1.68 -7.80 -5.80
N ARG A 113 1.32 -8.50 -6.89
CA ARG A 113 0.09 -8.25 -7.68
C ARG A 113 -1.18 -8.77 -7.01
N GLN A 114 -1.05 -9.57 -5.97
CA GLN A 114 -2.15 -10.24 -5.30
C GLN A 114 -2.54 -9.49 -4.04
N PHE A 115 -3.84 -9.27 -3.87
CA PHE A 115 -4.42 -8.48 -2.79
C PHE A 115 -5.38 -9.33 -1.98
N ASN A 116 -5.25 -9.26 -0.66
CA ASN A 116 -6.13 -9.95 0.27
C ASN A 116 -7.53 -9.32 0.31
N PRO A 117 -8.53 -10.05 0.80
CA PRO A 117 -9.85 -9.49 1.06
C PRO A 117 -9.77 -8.41 2.14
N VAL A 118 -10.55 -7.36 1.96
CA VAL A 118 -10.70 -6.29 2.95
C VAL A 118 -12.16 -6.16 3.33
N ARG A 119 -12.45 -6.16 4.64
CA ARG A 119 -13.81 -6.01 5.16
C ARG A 119 -13.91 -4.77 6.04
N PHE A 120 -14.95 -4.00 5.80
CA PHE A 120 -15.34 -2.90 6.68
C PHE A 120 -16.54 -3.34 7.53
N VAL A 121 -16.39 -3.20 8.84
CA VAL A 121 -17.43 -3.60 9.80
C VAL A 121 -17.77 -2.44 10.73
N ASP A 122 -19.04 -2.38 11.17
CA ASP A 122 -19.47 -1.43 12.17
C ASP A 122 -19.03 -1.84 13.60
N ALA A 123 -19.36 -1.02 14.59
CA ALA A 123 -19.01 -1.25 15.98
C ALA A 123 -19.64 -2.56 16.58
N SER A 124 -20.69 -3.10 15.95
CA SER A 124 -21.29 -4.38 16.33
C SER A 124 -20.63 -5.58 15.64
N GLY A 125 -19.70 -5.33 14.71
CA GLY A 125 -19.08 -6.35 13.86
C GLY A 125 -19.89 -6.70 12.61
N LYS A 126 -20.99 -5.97 12.32
CA LYS A 126 -21.79 -6.18 11.12
C LYS A 126 -21.05 -5.65 9.88
N LEU A 127 -21.05 -6.46 8.83
CA LEU A 127 -20.42 -6.13 7.55
C LEU A 127 -21.12 -4.92 6.88
N ILE A 128 -20.34 -3.90 6.51
CA ILE A 128 -20.76 -2.74 5.71
C ILE A 128 -20.33 -2.90 4.26
N LEU A 129 -19.08 -3.31 4.05
CA LEU A 129 -18.50 -3.47 2.71
C LEU A 129 -17.46 -4.58 2.75
N GLU A 130 -17.45 -5.41 1.71
CA GLU A 130 -16.39 -6.38 1.46
C GLU A 130 -15.78 -6.15 0.08
N ILE A 131 -14.45 -6.14 0.05
CA ILE A 131 -13.65 -6.17 -1.18
C ILE A 131 -13.01 -7.55 -1.23
N PRO A 132 -13.35 -8.38 -2.23
CA PRO A 132 -12.81 -9.73 -2.31
C PRO A 132 -11.31 -9.73 -2.62
N ALA A 133 -10.67 -10.87 -2.39
CA ALA A 133 -9.31 -11.09 -2.89
C ALA A 133 -9.27 -10.87 -4.40
N ARG A 134 -8.20 -10.21 -4.87
CA ARG A 134 -8.05 -9.88 -6.28
C ARG A 134 -6.59 -9.89 -6.71
N GLU A 135 -6.38 -9.88 -8.00
CA GLU A 135 -5.06 -9.74 -8.61
C GLU A 135 -5.06 -8.50 -9.53
N ALA A 136 -3.94 -7.79 -9.60
CA ALA A 136 -3.76 -6.71 -10.55
C ALA A 136 -3.69 -7.25 -11.98
N ASP A 137 -4.46 -6.65 -12.88
CA ASP A 137 -4.43 -6.99 -14.32
C ASP A 137 -3.16 -6.48 -14.99
N SER A 138 -2.68 -5.31 -14.56
CA SER A 138 -1.53 -4.66 -15.15
C SER A 138 -0.20 -5.18 -14.59
N THR A 139 0.73 -5.42 -15.48
CA THR A 139 2.13 -5.69 -15.15
C THR A 139 2.94 -4.42 -15.38
N TYR A 140 3.36 -3.80 -14.28
CA TYR A 140 4.22 -2.61 -14.34
C TYR A 140 5.67 -3.05 -14.31
N VAL A 141 6.43 -2.65 -15.33
CA VAL A 141 7.86 -2.94 -15.45
C VAL A 141 8.62 -1.63 -15.42
N VAL A 142 9.63 -1.55 -14.56
CA VAL A 142 10.58 -0.41 -14.60
C VAL A 142 11.44 -0.57 -15.84
N PRO A 143 11.42 0.39 -16.77
CA PRO A 143 12.25 0.30 -17.97
C PRO A 143 13.73 0.30 -17.63
N GLY A 144 14.51 -0.60 -18.26
CA GLY A 144 15.96 -0.66 -18.11
C GLY A 144 16.43 -1.40 -16.85
N ASN A 145 17.69 -1.22 -16.52
CA ASN A 145 18.30 -1.74 -15.29
C ASN A 145 18.58 -0.55 -14.34
N PRO A 146 17.59 -0.18 -13.50
CA PRO A 146 17.71 1.02 -12.69
C PRO A 146 18.82 0.85 -11.65
N LYS A 147 19.75 1.81 -11.64
CA LYS A 147 20.82 1.87 -10.65
C LYS A 147 20.62 3.07 -9.73
N LEU A 148 20.78 2.84 -8.43
CA LEU A 148 20.79 3.91 -7.44
C LEU A 148 22.19 4.50 -7.29
N GLY A 149 22.29 5.81 -7.51
CA GLY A 149 23.52 6.56 -7.36
C GLY A 149 24.54 6.25 -8.44
N ARG A 150 25.75 6.83 -8.28
CA ARG A 150 26.91 6.61 -9.16
C ARG A 150 27.89 5.59 -8.59
N ALA A 151 27.88 5.43 -7.29
CA ALA A 151 28.70 4.49 -6.54
C ALA A 151 28.03 4.18 -5.19
N TYR A 152 28.43 3.09 -4.54
CA TYR A 152 27.98 2.71 -3.20
C TYR A 152 29.09 1.96 -2.45
N TYR A 153 29.02 1.95 -1.12
CA TYR A 153 29.94 1.16 -0.29
C TYR A 153 29.37 -0.25 -0.03
N LYS A 154 30.23 -1.24 -0.17
CA LYS A 154 29.95 -2.63 0.21
C LYS A 154 31.17 -3.17 0.92
N ASN A 155 31.01 -3.60 2.19
CA ASN A 155 32.11 -4.07 3.04
C ASN A 155 33.31 -3.11 3.00
N ASP A 156 33.08 -1.82 3.28
CA ASP A 156 34.05 -0.72 3.27
C ASP A 156 34.74 -0.45 1.94
N SER A 157 34.38 -1.12 0.87
CA SER A 157 34.91 -0.90 -0.47
C SER A 157 33.95 -0.07 -1.33
N LEU A 158 34.47 0.95 -2.01
CA LEU A 158 33.70 1.77 -2.95
C LEU A 158 33.48 1.04 -4.27
N ILE A 159 32.24 0.71 -4.56
CA ILE A 159 31.80 0.09 -5.83
C ILE A 159 31.29 1.15 -6.76
N GLN A 160 31.89 1.27 -7.95
CA GLN A 160 31.47 2.19 -9.02
C GLN A 160 30.31 1.61 -9.84
N GLY A 161 29.54 2.47 -10.48
CA GLY A 161 28.47 2.10 -11.39
C GLY A 161 27.07 2.06 -10.78
N GLY A 162 26.92 2.50 -9.53
CA GLY A 162 25.66 2.50 -8.80
C GLY A 162 25.23 1.11 -8.31
N MET A 163 24.30 1.09 -7.37
CA MET A 163 23.73 -0.14 -6.81
C MET A 163 22.53 -0.58 -7.66
N ASP A 164 22.51 -1.84 -8.05
CA ASP A 164 21.34 -2.39 -8.74
C ASP A 164 20.10 -2.26 -7.85
N PHE A 165 19.06 -1.64 -8.40
CA PHE A 165 17.76 -1.55 -7.76
C PHE A 165 17.00 -2.84 -8.02
N SER A 166 17.20 -3.83 -7.16
CA SER A 166 16.36 -5.03 -7.17
C SER A 166 15.20 -4.88 -6.17
N TYR A 167 14.07 -5.43 -6.54
CA TYR A 167 12.90 -5.57 -5.65
C TYR A 167 13.21 -6.60 -4.54
N LYS A 168 14.08 -6.27 -3.62
CA LYS A 168 14.36 -7.12 -2.46
C LYS A 168 13.88 -6.44 -1.19
#